data_8c91bda575558768113baf09f977a92e
#
_entry.id   8c91bda575558768113baf09f977a92e
#
_cell.length_a   1.000
_cell.length_b   1.000
_cell.length_c   1.000
_cell.angle_alpha   90.00
_cell.angle_beta   90.00
_cell.angle_gamma   90.00
#
_symmetry.space_group_name_H-M   'P 1'
#
loop_
_entity.id
_entity.type
_entity.pdbx_description
1 polymer ?
#
loop_
_entity_poly.entity_id
_entity_poly.type
_entity_poly.pdbx_seq_one_letter_code
_entity_poly.pdbx_strand_id
1 'polypeptide(L)'
;SAAEGNFVTDLSLNNSVIKYGHLDWNNDNELLEAQKAENFKNLYVAGNYIGDNGQLHMNVVLGKDDSATDKMIVGGDTSGTTYINFKNIGGSGAQTAQGIKVIEVLGNSDGNFIKSNPLVGGLYEYSLVKGGNQGTESDWYLTSYATTTAPVYRPETGSYLGNMALAGSMFDLRLYDRETHLQHQNNQEDGPNIWIINSYTRTKQDFSNDKIHGNANLYKLRMGTDLYNEISDKGEQQLFGIMAAYGNGSQTTSASFANRDSKGSVDGFLLGVYGSWFENAHDRSGWYADTWFQYGWFDNEVNGAGLSKESYDTNGWGLSAEIGKSINYKETDRRTYSWQPKLQLTYTKLNNDTYTENNGSTIAFGNEANLQTRLGLRWL
;
A
#
# COMPACT_ATOMS: atom_id res chain seq x y z
N SER A 1 4.67 -13.43 42.33
CA SER A 1 4.42 -14.79 41.83
C SER A 1 5.57 -15.16 40.91
N ALA A 2 6.32 -16.23 41.22
CA ALA A 2 7.34 -16.77 40.32
C ALA A 2 6.66 -17.16 39.03
N ALA A 3 7.15 -16.64 37.89
CA ALA A 3 6.70 -17.05 36.57
C ALA A 3 6.91 -18.59 36.48
N GLU A 4 5.87 -19.34 36.17
CA GLU A 4 5.98 -20.77 35.88
C GLU A 4 6.80 -20.89 34.58
N GLY A 5 8.11 -21.12 34.72
CA GLY A 5 9.02 -21.36 33.62
C GLY A 5 9.31 -22.85 33.49
N ASN A 6 9.52 -23.34 32.30
CA ASN A 6 10.09 -24.67 32.07
C ASN A 6 11.60 -24.63 32.37
N PHE A 7 12.07 -25.45 33.31
CA PHE A 7 13.47 -25.51 33.69
C PHE A 7 14.09 -26.81 33.20
N VAL A 8 15.23 -26.71 32.54
CA VAL A 8 16.09 -27.87 32.15
C VAL A 8 17.54 -27.59 32.54
N THR A 9 18.31 -28.61 32.84
CA THR A 9 19.72 -28.46 33.23
C THR A 9 20.56 -28.11 32.01
N ASP A 10 20.65 -28.99 31.03
CA ASP A 10 21.26 -28.77 29.74
C ASP A 10 20.25 -29.11 28.65
N LEU A 11 20.34 -28.45 27.51
CA LEU A 11 19.42 -28.66 26.39
C LEU A 11 20.19 -28.86 25.09
N SER A 12 19.99 -30.02 24.47
CA SER A 12 20.44 -30.28 23.10
C SER A 12 19.23 -30.46 22.20
N LEU A 13 19.15 -29.62 21.18
CA LEU A 13 18.03 -29.59 20.23
C LEU A 13 18.52 -30.07 18.86
N ASN A 14 18.48 -31.38 18.64
CA ASN A 14 18.96 -32.02 17.43
C ASN A 14 17.76 -32.33 16.51
N ASN A 15 17.68 -31.66 15.35
CA ASN A 15 16.61 -31.78 14.35
C ASN A 15 15.21 -31.85 14.98
N SER A 16 15.01 -31.13 16.06
CA SER A 16 13.83 -31.19 16.91
C SER A 16 13.19 -29.79 17.05
N VAL A 17 11.91 -29.74 17.45
CA VAL A 17 11.13 -28.50 17.56
C VAL A 17 10.67 -28.32 18.99
N ILE A 18 10.90 -27.12 19.55
CA ILE A 18 10.25 -26.65 20.77
C ILE A 18 9.24 -25.56 20.38
N LYS A 19 8.01 -25.72 20.87
CA LYS A 19 6.94 -24.71 20.73
C LYS A 19 6.58 -24.17 22.10
N TYR A 20 6.62 -22.85 22.26
CA TYR A 20 6.35 -22.16 23.52
C TYR A 20 4.87 -22.11 23.90
N GLY A 21 4.01 -22.44 23.01
CA GLY A 21 2.58 -22.41 23.16
C GLY A 21 1.95 -21.85 21.91
N HIS A 22 0.66 -22.05 21.80
CA HIS A 22 -0.11 -21.57 20.66
C HIS A 22 -1.04 -20.48 21.16
N LEU A 23 -0.82 -19.25 20.69
CA LEU A 23 -1.68 -18.11 20.93
C LEU A 23 -2.42 -17.80 19.64
N ASP A 24 -3.74 -17.95 19.67
CA ASP A 24 -4.62 -17.64 18.56
C ASP A 24 -5.68 -16.63 18.97
N TRP A 25 -6.31 -16.01 17.98
CA TRP A 25 -7.42 -15.10 18.14
C TRP A 25 -8.37 -15.20 16.94
N ASN A 26 -9.64 -14.93 17.17
CA ASN A 26 -10.67 -14.89 16.13
C ASN A 26 -11.27 -13.49 15.97
N ASN A 27 -10.95 -12.58 16.89
CA ASN A 27 -11.42 -11.20 16.88
C ASN A 27 -10.44 -10.29 17.66
N ASP A 28 -10.60 -8.98 17.54
CA ASP A 28 -9.71 -8.00 18.14
C ASP A 28 -9.65 -8.07 19.68
N ASN A 29 -10.72 -8.43 20.35
CA ASN A 29 -10.72 -8.57 21.81
C ASN A 29 -9.87 -9.76 22.24
N GLU A 30 -9.98 -10.89 21.55
CA GLU A 30 -9.15 -12.06 21.80
C GLU A 30 -7.69 -11.78 21.49
N LEU A 31 -7.39 -11.00 20.44
CA LEU A 31 -6.05 -10.55 20.14
C LEU A 31 -5.46 -9.71 21.27
N LEU A 32 -6.21 -8.75 21.82
CA LEU A 32 -5.76 -7.94 22.96
C LEU A 32 -5.50 -8.79 24.20
N GLU A 33 -6.34 -9.80 24.46
CA GLU A 33 -6.09 -10.75 25.54
C GLU A 33 -4.82 -11.58 25.30
N ALA A 34 -4.60 -12.08 24.07
CA ALA A 34 -3.44 -12.86 23.72
C ALA A 34 -2.11 -12.07 23.87
N GLN A 35 -2.15 -10.74 23.73
CA GLN A 35 -0.98 -9.86 23.87
C GLN A 35 -0.54 -9.60 25.32
N LYS A 36 -1.30 -10.05 26.33
CA LYS A 36 -0.91 -9.84 27.72
C LYS A 36 0.37 -10.60 28.09
N ALA A 37 1.28 -9.94 28.81
CA ALA A 37 2.59 -10.47 29.14
C ALA A 37 2.54 -11.85 29.87
N GLU A 38 1.47 -12.12 30.62
CA GLU A 38 1.24 -13.38 31.35
C GLU A 38 1.05 -14.60 30.42
N ASN A 39 0.69 -14.38 29.16
CA ASN A 39 0.52 -15.46 28.18
C ASN A 39 1.84 -15.92 27.56
N PHE A 40 2.90 -15.13 27.68
CA PHE A 40 4.22 -15.46 27.14
C PHE A 40 5.01 -16.31 28.13
N LYS A 41 5.85 -17.20 27.58
CA LYS A 41 6.53 -18.23 28.38
C LYS A 41 8.06 -18.01 28.34
N ASN A 42 8.71 -18.45 29.41
CA ASN A 42 10.16 -18.49 29.49
C ASN A 42 10.64 -19.94 29.51
N LEU A 43 11.67 -20.25 28.72
CA LEU A 43 12.42 -21.50 28.80
C LEU A 43 13.75 -21.18 29.50
N TYR A 44 13.99 -21.81 30.65
CA TYR A 44 15.22 -21.68 31.41
C TYR A 44 16.10 -22.91 31.20
N VAL A 45 17.28 -22.70 30.62
CA VAL A 45 18.33 -23.70 30.49
C VAL A 45 19.40 -23.32 31.50
N ALA A 46 19.53 -24.05 32.62
CA ALA A 46 20.43 -23.70 33.69
C ALA A 46 21.93 -23.87 33.31
N GLY A 47 22.24 -24.85 32.48
CA GLY A 47 23.55 -25.13 31.91
C GLY A 47 23.66 -24.69 30.46
N ASN A 48 24.21 -25.57 29.61
CA ASN A 48 24.53 -25.28 28.22
C ASN A 48 23.37 -25.57 27.26
N TYR A 49 23.33 -24.81 26.17
CA TYR A 49 22.42 -25.01 25.05
C TYR A 49 23.20 -25.40 23.78
N ILE A 50 22.79 -26.48 23.13
CA ILE A 50 23.37 -26.93 21.86
C ILE A 50 22.27 -27.01 20.82
N GLY A 51 22.35 -26.18 19.76
CA GLY A 51 21.49 -26.25 18.59
C GLY A 51 22.15 -27.06 17.49
N ASP A 52 21.51 -28.16 17.06
CA ASP A 52 21.91 -28.95 15.91
C ASP A 52 20.73 -29.01 14.93
N ASN A 53 20.57 -27.97 14.11
CA ASN A 53 19.39 -27.74 13.26
C ASN A 53 18.06 -27.74 14.04
N GLY A 54 18.11 -27.33 15.30
CA GLY A 54 16.94 -27.21 16.16
C GLY A 54 15.99 -26.10 15.68
N GLN A 55 14.73 -26.22 16.05
CA GLN A 55 13.73 -25.20 15.76
C GLN A 55 13.03 -24.72 17.03
N LEU A 56 12.88 -23.41 17.15
CA LEU A 56 12.07 -22.79 18.20
C LEU A 56 10.89 -22.06 17.54
N HIS A 57 9.68 -22.29 18.06
CA HIS A 57 8.50 -21.51 17.70
C HIS A 57 8.14 -20.62 18.88
N MET A 58 8.31 -19.32 18.71
CA MET A 58 8.16 -18.31 19.76
C MET A 58 7.10 -17.28 19.37
N ASN A 59 6.34 -16.80 20.36
CA ASN A 59 5.37 -15.73 20.16
C ASN A 59 6.00 -14.39 20.55
N VAL A 60 5.59 -13.32 19.88
CA VAL A 60 6.05 -11.96 20.15
C VAL A 60 4.96 -10.95 19.80
N VAL A 61 4.79 -9.91 20.62
CA VAL A 61 4.09 -8.69 20.23
C VAL A 61 5.11 -7.75 19.60
N LEU A 62 4.88 -7.33 18.36
CA LEU A 62 5.83 -6.44 17.68
C LEU A 62 5.56 -4.97 18.03
N GLY A 63 6.51 -4.37 18.71
CA GLY A 63 6.44 -3.00 19.20
C GLY A 63 7.83 -2.46 19.56
N LYS A 64 7.90 -1.72 20.67
CA LYS A 64 9.15 -1.22 21.24
C LYS A 64 9.93 -2.30 22.00
N ASP A 65 11.06 -1.92 22.58
CA ASP A 65 12.00 -2.82 23.28
C ASP A 65 11.36 -3.61 24.43
N ASP A 66 10.34 -3.08 25.08
CA ASP A 66 9.61 -3.64 26.23
C ASP A 66 8.42 -4.53 25.84
N SER A 67 8.25 -4.83 24.55
CA SER A 67 7.14 -5.64 24.04
C SER A 67 7.17 -7.06 24.62
N ALA A 68 5.97 -7.61 24.87
CA ALA A 68 5.80 -8.97 25.39
C ALA A 68 6.27 -10.00 24.37
N THR A 69 7.02 -10.99 24.84
CA THR A 69 7.60 -12.04 24.00
C THR A 69 7.92 -13.29 24.82
N ASP A 70 7.84 -14.46 24.17
CA ASP A 70 8.48 -15.65 24.69
C ASP A 70 10.00 -15.45 24.77
N LYS A 71 10.66 -16.07 25.77
CA LYS A 71 12.10 -15.91 25.98
C LYS A 71 12.79 -17.27 26.21
N MET A 72 14.02 -17.38 25.75
CA MET A 72 14.94 -18.42 26.18
C MET A 72 16.06 -17.78 27.02
N ILE A 73 16.34 -18.34 28.20
CA ILE A 73 17.36 -17.87 29.13
C ILE A 73 18.33 -19.02 29.37
N VAL A 74 19.58 -18.81 28.96
CA VAL A 74 20.64 -19.84 29.05
C VAL A 74 21.68 -19.40 30.07
N GLY A 75 21.85 -20.19 31.15
CA GLY A 75 22.80 -19.93 32.23
C GLY A 75 24.23 -20.22 31.85
N GLY A 76 24.48 -21.20 30.97
CA GLY A 76 25.78 -21.57 30.44
C GLY A 76 26.04 -21.05 29.04
N ASP A 77 26.82 -21.79 28.30
CA ASP A 77 27.27 -21.48 26.94
C ASP A 77 26.23 -21.92 25.88
N THR A 78 26.22 -21.24 24.73
CA THR A 78 25.43 -21.67 23.56
C THR A 78 26.35 -22.06 22.41
N SER A 79 25.96 -23.10 21.62
CA SER A 79 26.69 -23.54 20.43
C SER A 79 25.75 -24.08 19.35
N GLY A 80 26.26 -24.20 18.12
CA GLY A 80 25.56 -24.79 16.99
C GLY A 80 24.54 -23.81 16.36
N THR A 81 23.60 -24.35 15.57
CA THR A 81 22.62 -23.50 14.81
C THR A 81 21.19 -23.88 15.18
N THR A 82 20.37 -22.83 15.41
CA THR A 82 18.94 -22.95 15.73
C THR A 82 18.15 -22.03 14.87
N TYR A 83 17.07 -22.51 14.27
CA TYR A 83 16.12 -21.73 13.47
C TYR A 83 14.94 -21.29 14.34
N ILE A 84 14.60 -20.01 14.29
CA ILE A 84 13.49 -19.48 15.09
C ILE A 84 12.38 -19.00 14.16
N ASN A 85 11.20 -19.57 14.36
CA ASN A 85 9.96 -19.13 13.73
C ASN A 85 9.19 -18.29 14.75
N PHE A 86 9.09 -16.99 14.50
CA PHE A 86 8.33 -16.08 15.35
C PHE A 86 6.90 -15.94 14.83
N LYS A 87 5.92 -16.11 15.74
CA LYS A 87 4.53 -15.73 15.50
C LYS A 87 4.28 -14.34 16.06
N ASN A 88 3.94 -13.39 15.19
CA ASN A 88 3.47 -12.09 15.65
C ASN A 88 2.07 -12.23 16.27
N ILE A 89 1.92 -11.79 17.52
CA ILE A 89 0.64 -11.74 18.25
C ILE A 89 0.10 -10.29 18.19
N GLY A 90 0.21 -9.66 17.02
CA GLY A 90 -0.21 -8.28 16.81
C GLY A 90 0.85 -7.26 17.25
N GLY A 91 0.38 -6.08 17.60
CA GLY A 91 1.25 -4.93 17.87
C GLY A 91 1.27 -3.95 16.69
N SER A 92 1.35 -2.66 17.01
CA SER A 92 1.32 -1.59 15.99
C SER A 92 2.66 -1.40 15.29
N GLY A 93 3.69 -2.18 15.64
CA GLY A 93 5.05 -1.96 15.23
C GLY A 93 5.63 -0.66 15.77
N ALA A 94 6.93 -0.62 15.97
CA ALA A 94 7.64 0.60 16.33
C ALA A 94 9.11 0.50 15.94
N GLN A 95 9.77 1.65 15.86
CA GLN A 95 11.23 1.67 15.81
C GLN A 95 11.76 1.29 17.20
N THR A 96 12.58 0.23 17.27
CA THR A 96 13.24 -0.21 18.48
C THR A 96 14.48 0.64 18.74
N ALA A 97 14.86 0.80 20.01
CA ALA A 97 16.12 1.44 20.41
C ALA A 97 17.24 0.41 20.60
N GLN A 98 17.06 -0.57 21.48
CA GLN A 98 17.95 -1.71 21.65
C GLN A 98 17.49 -2.94 20.90
N GLY A 99 16.19 -3.16 20.86
CA GLY A 99 15.52 -4.35 20.36
C GLY A 99 14.75 -5.08 21.45
N ILE A 100 13.81 -5.93 21.04
CA ILE A 100 13.04 -6.82 21.91
C ILE A 100 13.92 -8.01 22.24
N LYS A 101 14.34 -8.16 23.50
CA LYS A 101 15.20 -9.29 23.95
C LYS A 101 14.41 -10.59 23.91
N VAL A 102 14.85 -11.54 23.11
CA VAL A 102 14.21 -12.87 22.94
C VAL A 102 15.07 -14.03 23.45
N ILE A 103 16.41 -13.87 23.45
CA ILE A 103 17.32 -14.85 24.04
C ILE A 103 18.32 -14.12 24.93
N GLU A 104 18.47 -14.61 26.15
CA GLU A 104 19.45 -14.15 27.12
C GLU A 104 20.49 -15.25 27.36
N VAL A 105 21.80 -14.92 27.25
CA VAL A 105 22.89 -15.85 27.42
C VAL A 105 23.85 -15.30 28.45
N LEU A 106 23.96 -15.99 29.58
CA LEU A 106 24.84 -15.60 30.70
C LEU A 106 26.28 -16.07 30.51
N GLY A 107 26.51 -17.14 29.72
CA GLY A 107 27.83 -17.65 29.34
C GLY A 107 28.28 -17.14 27.96
N ASN A 108 29.11 -17.94 27.26
CA ASN A 108 29.55 -17.64 25.91
C ASN A 108 28.41 -17.85 24.88
N SER A 109 28.17 -16.89 24.05
CA SER A 109 27.13 -16.94 23.04
C SER A 109 27.70 -17.28 21.66
N ASP A 110 28.19 -18.52 21.50
CA ASP A 110 28.78 -19.03 20.25
C ASP A 110 27.72 -19.67 19.33
N GLY A 111 26.52 -19.89 19.85
CA GLY A 111 25.37 -20.39 19.08
C GLY A 111 24.89 -19.36 18.03
N ASN A 112 24.46 -19.87 16.89
CA ASN A 112 23.89 -19.06 15.80
C ASN A 112 22.35 -19.22 15.75
N PHE A 113 21.63 -18.16 16.01
CA PHE A 113 20.17 -18.14 15.95
C PHE A 113 19.70 -17.42 14.69
N ILE A 114 18.91 -18.11 13.88
CA ILE A 114 18.48 -17.64 12.57
C ILE A 114 16.96 -17.50 12.54
N LYS A 115 16.46 -16.30 12.27
CA LYS A 115 15.04 -16.07 12.02
C LYS A 115 14.63 -16.74 10.70
N SER A 116 13.63 -17.64 10.72
CA SER A 116 13.23 -18.46 9.58
C SER A 116 12.05 -17.90 8.77
N ASN A 117 11.36 -16.88 9.27
CA ASN A 117 10.20 -16.28 8.61
C ASN A 117 10.27 -14.75 8.57
N PRO A 118 9.64 -14.08 7.58
CA PRO A 118 9.44 -12.64 7.65
C PRO A 118 8.67 -12.28 8.93
N LEU A 119 9.08 -11.18 9.57
CA LEU A 119 8.49 -10.74 10.83
C LEU A 119 8.18 -9.26 10.72
N VAL A 120 6.89 -8.93 10.58
CA VAL A 120 6.41 -7.57 10.32
C VAL A 120 5.38 -7.13 11.36
N GLY A 121 5.45 -5.87 11.76
CA GLY A 121 4.49 -5.23 12.67
C GLY A 121 4.30 -3.76 12.27
N GLY A 122 3.05 -3.34 12.05
CA GLY A 122 2.76 -2.00 11.54
C GLY A 122 3.52 -1.70 10.26
N LEU A 123 4.33 -0.64 10.28
CA LEU A 123 5.17 -0.21 9.15
C LEU A 123 6.54 -0.88 9.10
N TYR A 124 6.91 -1.69 10.11
CA TYR A 124 8.28 -2.14 10.34
C TYR A 124 8.47 -3.62 10.04
N GLU A 125 9.67 -3.95 9.59
CA GLU A 125 10.19 -5.31 9.54
C GLU A 125 11.25 -5.51 10.62
N TYR A 126 11.18 -6.66 11.31
CA TYR A 126 12.07 -6.97 12.41
C TYR A 126 13.08 -8.05 12.02
N SER A 127 14.33 -7.84 12.39
CA SER A 127 15.45 -8.78 12.21
C SER A 127 15.97 -9.29 13.55
N LEU A 128 16.41 -10.53 13.60
CA LEU A 128 17.06 -11.11 14.78
C LEU A 128 18.56 -10.76 14.74
N VAL A 129 19.05 -10.05 15.74
CA VAL A 129 20.42 -9.52 15.80
C VAL A 129 21.04 -9.82 17.15
N LYS A 130 22.25 -10.37 17.14
CA LYS A 130 23.07 -10.56 18.35
C LYS A 130 23.56 -9.21 18.85
N GLY A 131 23.48 -8.98 20.16
CA GLY A 131 23.88 -7.72 20.81
C GLY A 131 22.89 -6.56 20.62
N GLY A 132 21.91 -6.68 19.71
CA GLY A 132 20.98 -5.57 19.42
C GLY A 132 21.72 -4.30 19.02
N ASN A 133 21.14 -3.15 19.39
CA ASN A 133 21.79 -1.85 19.26
C ASN A 133 22.17 -1.32 20.66
N GLN A 134 23.39 -1.53 21.10
CA GLN A 134 23.85 -1.20 22.46
C GLN A 134 23.22 -2.06 23.58
N GLY A 135 22.75 -3.27 23.23
CA GLY A 135 22.34 -4.28 24.21
C GLY A 135 23.52 -5.09 24.73
N THR A 136 23.23 -6.16 25.47
CA THR A 136 24.25 -7.10 25.93
C THR A 136 24.75 -7.93 24.74
N GLU A 137 26.06 -7.94 24.48
CA GLU A 137 26.68 -8.56 23.30
C GLU A 137 26.39 -10.07 23.14
N SER A 138 26.14 -10.77 24.26
CA SER A 138 25.82 -12.21 24.28
C SER A 138 24.33 -12.48 23.99
N ASP A 139 23.44 -11.50 24.13
CA ASP A 139 22.00 -11.67 24.00
C ASP A 139 21.53 -11.44 22.56
N TRP A 140 20.32 -11.94 22.25
CA TRP A 140 19.70 -11.79 20.92
C TRP A 140 18.41 -11.02 20.99
N TYR A 141 18.26 -10.07 20.05
CA TYR A 141 17.19 -9.10 20.03
C TYR A 141 16.49 -9.07 18.65
N LEU A 142 15.19 -8.84 18.67
CA LEU A 142 14.45 -8.44 17.47
C LEU A 142 14.52 -6.93 17.31
N THR A 143 15.08 -6.46 16.19
CA THR A 143 15.32 -5.05 15.93
C THR A 143 14.61 -4.62 14.64
N SER A 144 14.06 -3.40 14.62
CA SER A 144 13.41 -2.80 13.46
C SER A 144 14.24 -1.68 12.81
N TYR A 145 15.56 -1.74 12.95
CA TYR A 145 16.49 -0.79 12.31
C TYR A 145 17.63 -1.55 11.61
N ALA A 146 18.17 -0.95 10.54
CA ALA A 146 19.32 -1.50 9.79
C ALA A 146 20.66 -0.94 10.29
N THR A 147 20.64 0.32 10.74
CA THR A 147 21.76 1.03 11.35
C THR A 147 21.18 1.85 12.50
N THR A 148 21.99 2.38 13.39
CA THR A 148 21.56 3.08 14.62
C THR A 148 20.41 4.11 14.46
N THR A 149 20.09 4.54 13.24
CA THR A 149 19.08 5.57 12.99
C THR A 149 18.11 5.27 11.85
N ALA A 150 18.35 4.21 11.06
CA ALA A 150 17.56 3.94 9.86
C ALA A 150 16.53 2.82 10.12
N PRO A 151 15.22 3.14 10.18
CA PRO A 151 14.18 2.12 10.31
C PRO A 151 14.14 1.20 9.09
N VAL A 152 13.88 -0.07 9.32
CA VAL A 152 13.56 -1.02 8.25
C VAL A 152 12.05 -1.03 8.06
N TYR A 153 11.60 -0.43 6.96
CA TYR A 153 10.19 -0.49 6.58
C TYR A 153 9.88 -1.78 5.85
N ARG A 154 8.68 -2.30 6.02
CA ARG A 154 8.19 -3.43 5.25
C ARG A 154 7.72 -2.99 3.85
N PRO A 155 8.03 -3.74 2.78
CA PRO A 155 7.63 -3.36 1.42
C PRO A 155 6.12 -3.36 1.19
N GLU A 156 5.32 -4.11 1.97
CA GLU A 156 3.85 -4.11 1.90
C GLU A 156 3.26 -2.71 2.11
N THR A 157 3.88 -1.86 2.94
CA THR A 157 3.48 -0.46 3.11
C THR A 157 3.43 0.27 1.77
N GLY A 158 4.43 0.05 0.90
CA GLY A 158 4.43 0.58 -0.45
C GLY A 158 3.32 0.02 -1.32
N SER A 159 3.00 -1.27 -1.15
CA SER A 159 1.90 -1.90 -1.89
C SER A 159 0.53 -1.33 -1.50
N TYR A 160 0.28 -1.07 -0.22
CA TYR A 160 -0.94 -0.40 0.23
C TYR A 160 -1.05 1.03 -0.31
N LEU A 161 0.00 1.85 -0.16
CA LEU A 161 0.02 3.22 -0.66
C LEU A 161 -0.10 3.29 -2.19
N GLY A 162 0.55 2.39 -2.89
CA GLY A 162 0.51 2.32 -4.34
C GLY A 162 -0.85 1.84 -4.87
N ASN A 163 -1.54 0.91 -4.20
CA ASN A 163 -2.92 0.54 -4.55
C ASN A 163 -3.86 1.75 -4.43
N MET A 164 -3.73 2.55 -3.36
CA MET A 164 -4.49 3.80 -3.23
C MET A 164 -4.19 4.80 -4.36
N ALA A 165 -2.92 4.97 -4.72
CA ALA A 165 -2.51 5.84 -5.81
C ALA A 165 -3.04 5.36 -7.17
N LEU A 166 -3.01 4.04 -7.42
CA LEU A 166 -3.57 3.43 -8.63
C LEU A 166 -5.08 3.61 -8.70
N ALA A 167 -5.82 3.32 -7.61
CA ALA A 167 -7.27 3.53 -7.52
C ALA A 167 -7.65 5.01 -7.77
N GLY A 168 -6.95 5.95 -7.11
CA GLY A 168 -7.12 7.38 -7.33
C GLY A 168 -6.89 7.81 -8.78
N SER A 169 -5.87 7.24 -9.44
CA SER A 169 -5.55 7.52 -10.84
C SER A 169 -6.60 6.97 -11.83
N MET A 170 -7.47 6.07 -11.38
CA MET A 170 -8.57 5.58 -12.22
C MET A 170 -9.65 6.64 -12.45
N PHE A 171 -9.75 7.67 -11.62
CA PHE A 171 -10.66 8.80 -11.81
C PHE A 171 -10.17 9.84 -12.84
N ASP A 172 -8.86 9.85 -13.14
CA ASP A 172 -8.28 10.86 -14.04
C ASP A 172 -8.89 10.81 -15.45
N LEU A 173 -9.63 11.87 -15.81
CA LEU A 173 -10.23 12.07 -17.12
C LEU A 173 -10.21 13.56 -17.48
N ARG A 174 -9.78 13.88 -18.68
CA ARG A 174 -9.76 15.24 -19.24
C ARG A 174 -10.80 15.36 -20.34
N LEU A 175 -11.32 16.57 -20.56
CA LEU A 175 -12.19 16.83 -21.70
C LEU A 175 -11.54 16.37 -23.02
N TYR A 176 -10.27 16.68 -23.22
CA TYR A 176 -9.53 16.29 -24.42
C TYR A 176 -9.51 14.80 -24.71
N ASP A 177 -9.46 13.96 -23.68
CA ASP A 177 -9.45 12.50 -23.86
C ASP A 177 -10.76 12.02 -24.53
N ARG A 178 -11.87 12.75 -24.36
CA ARG A 178 -13.18 12.50 -24.98
C ARG A 178 -13.37 13.24 -26.31
N GLU A 179 -12.79 14.44 -26.46
CA GLU A 179 -12.96 15.29 -27.65
C GLU A 179 -12.33 14.72 -28.94
N THR A 180 -11.29 13.91 -28.83
CA THR A 180 -10.61 13.33 -30.02
C THR A 180 -11.59 12.55 -30.92
N HIS A 181 -12.67 12.07 -30.34
CA HIS A 181 -13.75 11.38 -31.06
C HIS A 181 -14.81 12.35 -31.58
N LEU A 182 -14.99 13.51 -30.95
CA LEU A 182 -16.00 14.51 -31.34
C LEU A 182 -15.58 15.30 -32.60
N GLN A 183 -14.28 15.51 -32.84
CA GLN A 183 -13.80 16.27 -34.01
C GLN A 183 -14.02 15.56 -35.34
N HIS A 184 -14.27 14.25 -35.35
CA HIS A 184 -14.54 13.49 -36.59
C HIS A 184 -16.03 13.45 -36.97
N GLN A 185 -16.92 14.01 -36.13
CA GLN A 185 -18.37 13.92 -36.32
C GLN A 185 -19.02 15.20 -36.93
N ASN A 186 -18.24 16.11 -37.49
CA ASN A 186 -18.78 17.35 -38.11
C ASN A 186 -19.78 17.14 -39.27
N ASN A 187 -20.18 15.88 -39.55
CA ASN A 187 -21.09 15.56 -40.65
C ASN A 187 -22.18 14.53 -40.33
N GLN A 188 -22.49 14.23 -39.07
CA GLN A 188 -23.55 13.24 -38.80
C GLN A 188 -24.65 13.80 -37.92
N GLU A 189 -25.81 13.78 -38.53
CA GLU A 189 -27.15 13.97 -38.00
C GLU A 189 -27.43 12.99 -36.83
N ASP A 190 -28.06 13.48 -35.77
CA ASP A 190 -28.94 12.79 -34.82
C ASP A 190 -28.63 11.34 -34.42
N GLY A 191 -27.44 11.06 -33.86
CA GLY A 191 -27.15 9.76 -33.24
C GLY A 191 -26.42 9.88 -31.90
N PRO A 192 -26.54 8.90 -31.02
CA PRO A 192 -25.79 8.90 -29.77
C PRO A 192 -24.28 8.89 -30.05
N ASN A 193 -23.57 9.87 -29.54
CA ASN A 193 -22.13 9.93 -29.65
C ASN A 193 -21.51 8.99 -28.63
N ILE A 194 -20.94 7.86 -29.10
CA ILE A 194 -20.27 6.89 -28.25
C ILE A 194 -18.75 7.08 -28.37
N TRP A 195 -18.08 7.18 -27.24
CA TRP A 195 -16.63 7.25 -27.18
C TRP A 195 -16.04 6.13 -26.35
N ILE A 196 -14.86 5.65 -26.75
CA ILE A 196 -14.09 4.60 -26.07
C ILE A 196 -12.64 5.05 -25.97
N ILE A 197 -12.07 4.95 -24.78
CA ILE A 197 -10.69 5.32 -24.49
C ILE A 197 -9.99 4.13 -23.86
N ASN A 198 -8.88 3.70 -24.43
CA ASN A 198 -8.00 2.68 -23.90
C ASN A 198 -6.66 3.33 -23.56
N SER A 199 -6.14 3.09 -22.37
CA SER A 199 -4.87 3.64 -21.93
C SER A 199 -4.08 2.69 -21.06
N TYR A 200 -2.75 2.74 -21.20
CA TYR A 200 -1.83 2.03 -20.36
C TYR A 200 -0.76 3.00 -19.86
N THR A 201 -0.51 2.98 -18.56
CA THR A 201 0.45 3.88 -17.91
C THR A 201 1.42 3.05 -17.08
N ARG A 202 2.70 3.38 -17.15
CA ARG A 202 3.73 2.86 -16.26
C ARG A 202 4.28 4.00 -15.43
N THR A 203 4.35 3.81 -14.10
CA THR A 203 4.79 4.84 -13.16
C THR A 203 5.82 4.26 -12.19
N LYS A 204 6.81 5.06 -11.84
CA LYS A 204 7.67 4.81 -10.69
C LYS A 204 7.20 5.69 -9.55
N GLN A 205 7.18 5.14 -8.36
CA GLN A 205 6.70 5.81 -7.15
C GLN A 205 7.71 5.60 -6.03
N ASP A 206 8.00 6.66 -5.30
CA ASP A 206 8.88 6.62 -4.15
C ASP A 206 8.10 7.13 -2.93
N PHE A 207 8.16 6.37 -1.84
CA PHE A 207 7.43 6.65 -0.60
C PHE A 207 8.40 6.75 0.57
N SER A 208 7.97 7.41 1.65
CA SER A 208 8.71 7.46 2.91
C SER A 208 10.14 8.02 2.75
N ASN A 209 10.30 9.14 2.05
CA ASN A 209 11.58 9.79 1.77
C ASN A 209 12.57 8.81 1.08
N ASP A 210 12.17 8.24 -0.03
CA ASP A 210 12.96 7.30 -0.86
C ASP A 210 13.39 6.02 -0.14
N LYS A 211 12.67 5.60 0.90
CA LYS A 211 12.93 4.33 1.59
C LYS A 211 12.10 3.16 1.07
N ILE A 212 11.05 3.45 0.32
CA ILE A 212 10.20 2.45 -0.33
C ILE A 212 10.04 2.85 -1.79
N HIS A 213 10.34 1.94 -2.70
CA HIS A 213 10.29 2.14 -4.15
C HIS A 213 9.23 1.26 -4.78
N GLY A 214 8.43 1.81 -5.69
CA GLY A 214 7.39 1.08 -6.40
C GLY A 214 7.48 1.26 -7.92
N ASN A 215 7.25 0.17 -8.65
CA ASN A 215 7.03 0.18 -10.08
C ASN A 215 5.60 -0.28 -10.34
N ALA A 216 4.78 0.59 -10.92
CA ALA A 216 3.36 0.36 -11.12
C ALA A 216 2.98 0.42 -12.59
N ASN A 217 2.02 -0.42 -12.98
CA ASN A 217 1.36 -0.44 -14.27
C ASN A 217 -0.14 -0.26 -14.05
N LEU A 218 -0.78 0.53 -14.88
CA LEU A 218 -2.23 0.76 -14.84
C LEU A 218 -2.81 0.69 -16.25
N TYR A 219 -3.70 -0.26 -16.46
CA TYR A 219 -4.55 -0.34 -17.64
C TYR A 219 -5.91 0.27 -17.32
N LYS A 220 -6.46 1.08 -18.23
CA LYS A 220 -7.80 1.66 -18.10
C LYS A 220 -8.55 1.57 -19.43
N LEU A 221 -9.77 1.06 -19.37
CA LEU A 221 -10.76 1.11 -20.45
C LEU A 221 -11.92 1.99 -19.98
N ARG A 222 -12.27 2.97 -20.77
CA ARG A 222 -13.39 3.89 -20.50
C ARG A 222 -14.29 3.96 -21.69
N MET A 223 -15.57 4.11 -21.44
CA MET A 223 -16.58 4.34 -22.46
C MET A 223 -17.65 5.28 -21.95
N GLY A 224 -18.28 5.96 -22.85
CA GLY A 224 -19.42 6.83 -22.52
C GLY A 224 -20.19 7.23 -23.75
N THR A 225 -21.32 7.88 -23.50
CA THR A 225 -22.20 8.37 -24.55
C THR A 225 -22.87 9.67 -24.12
N ASP A 226 -23.06 10.58 -25.08
CA ASP A 226 -23.86 11.76 -24.89
C ASP A 226 -25.35 11.37 -24.88
N LEU A 227 -26.05 11.74 -23.81
CA LEU A 227 -27.50 11.58 -23.70
C LEU A 227 -28.25 12.84 -24.16
N TYR A 228 -27.56 13.96 -24.13
CA TYR A 228 -28.07 15.28 -24.54
C TYR A 228 -26.95 16.03 -25.26
N ASN A 229 -27.28 16.55 -26.42
CA ASN A 229 -26.40 17.38 -27.24
C ASN A 229 -27.25 18.40 -28.00
N GLU A 230 -27.19 19.66 -27.59
CA GLU A 230 -27.98 20.72 -28.18
C GLU A 230 -27.09 21.92 -28.52
N ILE A 231 -27.35 22.51 -29.68
CA ILE A 231 -26.74 23.75 -30.11
C ILE A 231 -27.83 24.83 -30.10
N SER A 232 -27.62 25.87 -29.30
CA SER A 232 -28.54 27.00 -29.17
C SER A 232 -28.54 27.87 -30.43
N ASP A 233 -29.56 28.69 -30.59
CA ASP A 233 -29.66 29.70 -31.68
C ASP A 233 -28.47 30.69 -31.68
N LYS A 234 -27.73 30.81 -30.57
CA LYS A 234 -26.52 31.62 -30.44
C LYS A 234 -25.24 30.89 -30.85
N GLY A 235 -25.33 29.61 -31.20
CA GLY A 235 -24.18 28.75 -31.58
C GLY A 235 -23.46 28.14 -30.39
N GLU A 236 -23.97 28.25 -29.16
CA GLU A 236 -23.42 27.60 -27.98
C GLU A 236 -23.81 26.10 -27.96
N GLN A 237 -22.93 25.21 -27.54
CA GLN A 237 -23.23 23.79 -27.41
C GLN A 237 -23.25 23.35 -25.95
N GLN A 238 -24.22 22.54 -25.61
CA GLN A 238 -24.33 21.87 -24.31
C GLN A 238 -24.39 20.38 -24.52
N LEU A 239 -23.52 19.65 -23.78
CA LEU A 239 -23.43 18.22 -23.79
C LEU A 239 -23.65 17.69 -22.36
N PHE A 240 -24.43 16.65 -22.24
CA PHE A 240 -24.54 15.87 -21.01
C PHE A 240 -24.50 14.37 -21.34
N GLY A 241 -23.75 13.60 -20.58
CA GLY A 241 -23.59 12.17 -20.86
C GLY A 241 -23.29 11.33 -19.63
N ILE A 242 -23.25 10.04 -19.88
CA ILE A 242 -22.89 9.00 -18.89
C ILE A 242 -21.63 8.30 -19.33
N MET A 243 -20.91 7.75 -18.36
CA MET A 243 -19.69 7.02 -18.62
C MET A 243 -19.49 5.88 -17.63
N ALA A 244 -18.75 4.87 -18.07
CA ALA A 244 -18.25 3.75 -17.27
C ALA A 244 -16.76 3.57 -17.52
N ALA A 245 -16.05 3.05 -16.54
CA ALA A 245 -14.65 2.71 -16.68
C ALA A 245 -14.33 1.41 -15.95
N TYR A 246 -13.37 0.68 -16.47
CA TYR A 246 -12.69 -0.43 -15.81
C TYR A 246 -11.19 -0.12 -15.76
N GLY A 247 -10.57 -0.40 -14.63
CA GLY A 247 -9.13 -0.27 -14.44
C GLY A 247 -8.54 -1.51 -13.79
N ASN A 248 -7.36 -1.92 -14.25
CA ASN A 248 -6.55 -2.96 -13.63
C ASN A 248 -5.16 -2.42 -13.39
N GLY A 249 -4.77 -2.35 -12.13
CA GLY A 249 -3.48 -1.87 -11.66
C GLY A 249 -2.66 -2.97 -11.01
N SER A 250 -1.35 -2.97 -11.24
CA SER A 250 -0.43 -3.86 -10.56
C SER A 250 0.88 -3.15 -10.26
N GLN A 251 1.51 -3.53 -9.18
CA GLN A 251 2.79 -2.95 -8.77
C GLN A 251 3.67 -3.97 -8.06
N THR A 252 4.97 -3.68 -8.05
CA THR A 252 5.96 -4.35 -7.20
C THR A 252 6.66 -3.27 -6.40
N THR A 253 6.77 -3.48 -5.10
CA THR A 253 7.39 -2.55 -4.15
C THR A 253 8.54 -3.24 -3.42
N SER A 254 9.62 -2.50 -3.23
CA SER A 254 10.79 -2.88 -2.44
C SER A 254 11.03 -1.82 -1.37
N ALA A 255 11.65 -2.21 -0.26
CA ALA A 255 12.03 -1.25 0.77
C ALA A 255 13.54 -1.33 1.02
N SER A 256 14.15 -0.19 1.31
CA SER A 256 15.56 -0.11 1.69
C SER A 256 15.79 -0.99 2.93
N PHE A 257 16.82 -1.82 2.89
CA PHE A 257 17.20 -2.76 3.95
C PHE A 257 16.26 -3.98 4.16
N ALA A 258 15.14 -4.10 3.44
CA ALA A 258 14.38 -5.33 3.38
C ALA A 258 14.89 -6.22 2.23
N ASN A 259 15.08 -7.52 2.50
CA ASN A 259 15.58 -8.48 1.50
C ASN A 259 14.44 -9.20 0.76
N ARG A 260 13.31 -8.54 0.60
CA ARG A 260 12.13 -9.09 -0.04
C ARG A 260 11.29 -7.99 -0.68
N ASP A 261 10.45 -8.37 -1.60
CA ASP A 261 9.52 -7.48 -2.28
C ASP A 261 8.08 -7.79 -1.86
N SER A 262 7.20 -6.84 -2.14
CA SER A 262 5.75 -7.02 -2.06
C SER A 262 5.11 -6.69 -3.40
N LYS A 263 3.99 -7.35 -3.71
CA LYS A 263 3.15 -7.07 -4.86
C LYS A 263 1.81 -6.53 -4.41
N GLY A 264 1.39 -5.44 -5.03
CA GLY A 264 0.05 -4.89 -4.90
C GLY A 264 -0.70 -5.01 -6.21
N SER A 265 -2.01 -5.20 -6.14
CA SER A 265 -2.91 -5.08 -7.29
C SER A 265 -4.23 -4.45 -6.90
N VAL A 266 -4.87 -3.81 -7.86
CA VAL A 266 -6.18 -3.20 -7.72
C VAL A 266 -6.96 -3.35 -9.01
N ASP A 267 -8.17 -3.90 -8.90
CA ASP A 267 -9.18 -3.92 -9.94
C ASP A 267 -10.27 -2.93 -9.59
N GLY A 268 -10.66 -2.08 -10.53
CA GLY A 268 -11.63 -1.02 -10.27
C GLY A 268 -12.69 -0.90 -11.36
N PHE A 269 -13.91 -0.62 -10.92
CA PHE A 269 -15.02 -0.29 -11.78
C PHE A 269 -15.60 1.07 -11.37
N LEU A 270 -15.81 1.97 -12.35
CA LEU A 270 -16.32 3.31 -12.10
C LEU A 270 -17.56 3.59 -12.97
N LEU A 271 -18.52 4.31 -12.39
CA LEU A 271 -19.65 4.88 -13.10
C LEU A 271 -19.68 6.38 -12.90
N GLY A 272 -20.10 7.12 -13.90
CA GLY A 272 -20.11 8.57 -13.82
C GLY A 272 -21.01 9.28 -14.82
N VAL A 273 -21.09 10.58 -14.62
CA VAL A 273 -21.79 11.53 -15.48
C VAL A 273 -20.84 12.66 -15.84
N TYR A 274 -21.07 13.30 -16.97
CA TYR A 274 -20.32 14.49 -17.37
C TYR A 274 -21.21 15.51 -18.06
N GLY A 275 -20.76 16.75 -18.02
CA GLY A 275 -21.38 17.84 -18.74
C GLY A 275 -20.33 18.79 -19.30
N SER A 276 -20.50 19.24 -20.53
CA SER A 276 -19.61 20.19 -21.19
C SER A 276 -20.43 21.32 -21.85
N TRP A 277 -19.89 22.50 -21.79
CA TRP A 277 -20.42 23.68 -22.47
C TRP A 277 -19.34 24.33 -23.32
N PHE A 278 -19.69 24.75 -24.55
CA PHE A 278 -18.79 25.42 -25.47
C PHE A 278 -19.49 26.70 -26.00
N GLU A 279 -18.78 27.83 -26.00
CA GLU A 279 -19.27 29.11 -26.49
C GLU A 279 -19.57 29.05 -27.99
N ASN A 280 -18.73 28.36 -28.78
CA ASN A 280 -18.94 28.19 -30.22
C ASN A 280 -18.89 26.71 -30.59
N ALA A 281 -20.01 26.14 -30.98
CA ALA A 281 -20.13 24.75 -31.35
C ALA A 281 -19.35 24.39 -32.63
N HIS A 282 -19.30 25.28 -33.58
CA HIS A 282 -18.82 25.04 -34.94
C HIS A 282 -17.31 24.92 -35.03
N ASP A 283 -16.57 25.85 -34.45
CA ASP A 283 -15.09 25.90 -34.54
C ASP A 283 -14.37 25.68 -33.20
N ARG A 284 -15.14 25.45 -32.15
CA ARG A 284 -14.64 25.29 -30.77
C ARG A 284 -13.83 26.49 -30.25
N SER A 285 -13.98 27.66 -30.87
CA SER A 285 -13.38 28.90 -30.38
C SER A 285 -14.13 29.45 -29.17
N GLY A 286 -13.51 30.40 -28.44
CA GLY A 286 -14.09 30.97 -27.25
C GLY A 286 -13.95 30.15 -26.00
N TRP A 287 -14.78 30.43 -25.01
CA TRP A 287 -14.74 29.75 -23.72
C TRP A 287 -15.38 28.36 -23.77
N TYR A 288 -14.89 27.48 -22.92
CA TYR A 288 -15.53 26.21 -22.62
C TYR A 288 -15.44 25.89 -21.12
N ALA A 289 -16.37 25.09 -20.66
CA ALA A 289 -16.35 24.49 -19.32
C ALA A 289 -16.71 23.03 -19.42
N ASP A 290 -16.06 22.20 -18.60
CA ASP A 290 -16.29 20.76 -18.49
C ASP A 290 -16.33 20.34 -17.04
N THR A 291 -17.23 19.44 -16.72
CA THR A 291 -17.33 18.85 -15.38
C THR A 291 -17.69 17.38 -15.46
N TRP A 292 -17.25 16.60 -14.50
CA TRP A 292 -17.69 15.24 -14.35
C TRP A 292 -17.74 14.84 -12.87
N PHE A 293 -18.58 13.86 -12.59
CA PHE A 293 -18.65 13.15 -11.33
C PHE A 293 -18.54 11.65 -11.59
N GLN A 294 -17.74 10.93 -10.80
CA GLN A 294 -17.56 9.49 -10.87
C GLN A 294 -17.62 8.89 -9.47
N TYR A 295 -18.19 7.69 -9.37
CA TYR A 295 -18.11 6.83 -8.20
C TYR A 295 -17.47 5.50 -8.60
N GLY A 296 -16.59 4.97 -7.74
CA GLY A 296 -15.81 3.76 -8.03
C GLY A 296 -15.80 2.78 -6.88
N TRP A 297 -15.67 1.51 -7.24
CA TRP A 297 -15.47 0.34 -6.36
C TRP A 297 -14.18 -0.35 -6.78
N PHE A 298 -13.37 -0.77 -5.81
CA PHE A 298 -12.03 -1.30 -6.04
C PHE A 298 -11.77 -2.49 -5.15
N ASP A 299 -11.36 -3.61 -5.74
CA ASP A 299 -10.87 -4.81 -5.08
C ASP A 299 -9.35 -4.74 -5.03
N ASN A 300 -8.76 -4.82 -3.86
CA ASN A 300 -7.32 -4.67 -3.64
C ASN A 300 -6.71 -5.93 -3.09
N GLU A 301 -5.48 -6.20 -3.49
CA GLU A 301 -4.68 -7.28 -2.95
C GLU A 301 -3.26 -6.79 -2.61
N VAL A 302 -2.70 -7.33 -1.52
CA VAL A 302 -1.30 -7.15 -1.15
C VAL A 302 -0.69 -8.51 -0.83
N ASN A 303 0.45 -8.82 -1.43
CA ASN A 303 1.13 -10.10 -1.29
C ASN A 303 2.62 -9.86 -1.04
N GLY A 304 3.04 -9.92 0.23
CA GLY A 304 4.42 -9.87 0.64
C GLY A 304 5.10 -11.24 0.52
N ALA A 305 6.32 -11.29 0.01
CA ALA A 305 7.06 -12.54 -0.09
C ALA A 305 7.21 -13.20 1.29
N GLY A 306 6.71 -14.42 1.45
CA GLY A 306 6.73 -15.19 2.70
C GLY A 306 5.66 -14.82 3.71
N LEU A 307 4.70 -13.95 3.36
CA LEU A 307 3.54 -13.59 4.16
C LEU A 307 2.24 -14.10 3.51
N SER A 308 1.17 -14.12 4.29
CA SER A 308 -0.17 -14.38 3.77
C SER A 308 -0.60 -13.26 2.83
N LYS A 309 -1.37 -13.61 1.83
CA LYS A 309 -2.02 -12.64 0.94
C LYS A 309 -3.13 -11.94 1.70
N GLU A 310 -3.17 -10.63 1.57
CA GLU A 310 -4.20 -9.77 2.15
C GLU A 310 -5.11 -9.22 1.03
N SER A 311 -6.42 -9.15 1.28
CA SER A 311 -7.41 -8.61 0.35
C SER A 311 -8.34 -7.64 1.09
N TYR A 312 -8.65 -6.51 0.47
CA TYR A 312 -9.53 -5.49 1.05
C TYR A 312 -10.22 -4.67 -0.03
N ASP A 313 -11.38 -4.12 0.32
CA ASP A 313 -12.19 -3.32 -0.58
C ASP A 313 -11.98 -1.83 -0.34
N THR A 314 -12.07 -1.06 -1.40
CA THR A 314 -12.06 0.40 -1.38
C THR A 314 -13.23 0.90 -2.20
N ASN A 315 -13.86 1.97 -1.78
CA ASN A 315 -14.77 2.73 -2.62
C ASN A 315 -14.40 4.22 -2.60
N GLY A 316 -14.91 4.97 -3.55
CA GLY A 316 -14.59 6.39 -3.59
C GLY A 316 -15.36 7.14 -4.65
N TRP A 317 -15.18 8.45 -4.64
CA TRP A 317 -15.77 9.32 -5.63
C TRP A 317 -14.80 10.40 -6.06
N GLY A 318 -15.01 10.89 -7.27
CA GLY A 318 -14.25 11.99 -7.85
C GLY A 318 -15.16 13.01 -8.51
N LEU A 319 -14.76 14.27 -8.44
CA LEU A 319 -15.38 15.41 -9.08
C LEU A 319 -14.31 16.23 -9.79
N SER A 320 -14.59 16.68 -11.01
CA SER A 320 -13.69 17.58 -11.75
C SER A 320 -14.44 18.75 -12.33
N ALA A 321 -13.74 19.89 -12.39
CA ALA A 321 -14.14 21.05 -13.15
C ALA A 321 -12.96 21.56 -13.97
N GLU A 322 -13.14 21.71 -15.27
CA GLU A 322 -12.16 22.29 -16.21
C GLU A 322 -12.78 23.51 -16.89
N ILE A 323 -11.99 24.59 -16.99
CA ILE A 323 -12.34 25.77 -17.76
C ILE A 323 -11.16 26.13 -18.65
N GLY A 324 -11.46 26.56 -19.87
CA GLY A 324 -10.44 27.04 -20.80
C GLY A 324 -11.00 27.95 -21.85
N LYS A 325 -10.11 28.50 -22.68
CA LYS A 325 -10.49 29.37 -23.79
C LYS A 325 -9.65 29.05 -25.02
N SER A 326 -10.30 28.75 -26.14
CA SER A 326 -9.66 28.58 -27.43
C SER A 326 -9.57 29.92 -28.15
N ILE A 327 -8.34 30.37 -28.43
CA ILE A 327 -8.05 31.66 -29.07
C ILE A 327 -7.44 31.39 -30.43
N ASN A 328 -8.19 31.66 -31.50
CA ASN A 328 -7.70 31.55 -32.86
C ASN A 328 -6.78 32.75 -33.17
N TYR A 329 -5.52 32.50 -33.51
CA TYR A 329 -4.57 33.56 -33.78
C TYR A 329 -4.10 33.61 -35.25
N LYS A 330 -4.33 32.54 -36.01
CA LYS A 330 -4.00 32.48 -37.44
C LYS A 330 -4.94 31.51 -38.14
N GLU A 331 -5.57 32.02 -39.18
CA GLU A 331 -6.44 31.24 -40.08
C GLU A 331 -5.84 31.23 -41.49
N THR A 332 -5.87 30.07 -42.12
CA THR A 332 -5.46 29.85 -43.51
C THR A 332 -6.59 29.07 -44.20
N ASP A 333 -6.60 29.04 -45.55
CA ASP A 333 -7.64 28.34 -46.32
C ASP A 333 -7.84 26.86 -45.95
N ARG A 334 -6.90 26.27 -45.20
CA ARG A 334 -6.93 24.85 -44.86
C ARG A 334 -6.73 24.54 -43.37
N ARG A 335 -6.33 25.52 -42.54
CA ARG A 335 -6.01 25.28 -41.12
C ARG A 335 -6.25 26.52 -40.29
N THR A 336 -6.81 26.33 -39.11
CA THR A 336 -6.90 27.32 -38.04
C THR A 336 -5.89 26.94 -36.95
N TYR A 337 -5.09 27.90 -36.51
CA TYR A 337 -4.13 27.72 -35.42
C TYR A 337 -4.67 28.41 -34.18
N SER A 338 -4.73 27.65 -33.08
CA SER A 338 -5.34 28.14 -31.84
C SER A 338 -4.45 27.84 -30.63
N TRP A 339 -4.56 28.70 -29.63
CA TRP A 339 -4.02 28.51 -28.30
C TRP A 339 -5.17 28.20 -27.35
N GLN A 340 -5.00 27.22 -26.48
CA GLN A 340 -6.02 26.84 -25.52
C GLN A 340 -5.42 26.75 -24.11
N PRO A 341 -5.28 27.91 -23.37
CA PRO A 341 -5.01 27.91 -21.96
C PRO A 341 -6.19 27.29 -21.20
N LYS A 342 -5.87 26.51 -20.18
CA LYS A 342 -6.88 25.79 -19.38
C LYS A 342 -6.46 25.53 -17.95
N LEU A 343 -7.43 25.43 -17.07
CA LEU A 343 -7.31 25.05 -15.67
C LEU A 343 -8.30 23.93 -15.39
N GLN A 344 -7.81 22.84 -14.80
CA GLN A 344 -8.64 21.76 -14.29
C GLN A 344 -8.36 21.56 -12.79
N LEU A 345 -9.42 21.41 -12.02
CA LEU A 345 -9.40 20.99 -10.63
C LEU A 345 -10.09 19.63 -10.53
N THR A 346 -9.42 18.68 -9.91
CA THR A 346 -9.98 17.34 -9.66
C THR A 346 -9.87 17.02 -8.18
N TYR A 347 -10.99 16.75 -7.55
CA TYR A 347 -11.08 16.30 -6.18
C TYR A 347 -11.45 14.82 -6.17
N THR A 348 -10.69 14.02 -5.43
CA THR A 348 -10.92 12.58 -5.29
C THR A 348 -10.86 12.18 -3.82
N LYS A 349 -11.83 11.40 -3.37
CA LYS A 349 -11.85 10.83 -2.04
C LYS A 349 -12.04 9.32 -2.12
N LEU A 350 -11.09 8.57 -1.52
CA LEU A 350 -11.17 7.14 -1.32
C LEU A 350 -11.55 6.85 0.13
N ASN A 351 -12.39 5.87 0.34
CA ASN A 351 -12.80 5.39 1.64
C ASN A 351 -12.33 3.95 1.80
N ASN A 352 -11.57 3.69 2.84
CA ASN A 352 -11.07 2.38 3.21
C ASN A 352 -11.43 2.12 4.66
N ASP A 353 -11.90 0.93 4.96
CA ASP A 353 -12.10 0.48 6.33
C ASP A 353 -10.77 0.06 6.95
N THR A 354 -10.62 0.28 8.24
CA THR A 354 -9.51 -0.30 9.01
C THR A 354 -9.70 -1.79 9.10
N TYR A 355 -8.66 -2.58 8.86
CA TYR A 355 -8.71 -4.03 9.01
C TYR A 355 -7.45 -4.59 9.65
N THR A 356 -7.54 -5.82 10.18
CA THR A 356 -6.42 -6.54 10.79
C THR A 356 -5.93 -7.62 9.83
N GLU A 357 -4.64 -7.55 9.47
CA GLU A 357 -3.96 -8.55 8.65
C GLU A 357 -3.88 -9.91 9.36
N ASN A 358 -3.65 -10.97 8.60
CA ASN A 358 -3.46 -12.34 9.14
C ASN A 358 -2.30 -12.45 10.15
N ASN A 359 -1.35 -11.53 10.12
CA ASN A 359 -0.23 -11.46 11.06
C ASN A 359 -0.54 -10.65 12.33
N GLY A 360 -1.77 -10.17 12.51
CA GLY A 360 -2.21 -9.36 13.64
C GLY A 360 -1.89 -7.86 13.55
N SER A 361 -1.28 -7.38 12.46
CA SER A 361 -1.04 -5.95 12.26
C SER A 361 -2.32 -5.25 11.81
N THR A 362 -2.62 -4.09 12.37
CA THR A 362 -3.77 -3.28 11.96
C THR A 362 -3.37 -2.30 10.88
N ILE A 363 -4.12 -2.28 9.78
CA ILE A 363 -3.98 -1.33 8.69
C ILE A 363 -5.09 -0.29 8.80
N ALA A 364 -4.70 0.96 9.07
CA ALA A 364 -5.59 2.10 9.08
C ALA A 364 -5.21 3.06 7.95
N PHE A 365 -6.16 3.33 7.08
CA PHE A 365 -6.00 4.29 5.99
C PHE A 365 -6.46 5.67 6.46
N GLY A 366 -5.68 6.71 6.14
CA GLY A 366 -6.14 8.09 6.34
C GLY A 366 -7.33 8.40 5.42
N ASN A 367 -8.33 9.08 5.95
CA ASN A 367 -9.46 9.59 5.16
C ASN A 367 -9.07 10.86 4.38
N GLU A 368 -7.94 10.86 3.72
CA GLU A 368 -7.44 12.04 3.02
C GLU A 368 -8.03 12.12 1.62
N ALA A 369 -8.53 13.32 1.34
CA ALA A 369 -8.95 13.69 0.00
C ALA A 369 -7.75 14.22 -0.79
N ASN A 370 -7.70 13.91 -2.07
CA ASN A 370 -6.69 14.46 -2.98
C ASN A 370 -7.30 15.56 -3.83
N LEU A 371 -6.69 16.75 -3.83
CA LEU A 371 -7.01 17.84 -4.72
C LEU A 371 -5.88 18.02 -5.73
N GLN A 372 -6.13 17.66 -6.97
CA GLN A 372 -5.21 17.85 -8.09
C GLN A 372 -5.56 19.12 -8.86
N THR A 373 -4.57 19.98 -9.06
CA THR A 373 -4.67 21.16 -9.93
C THR A 373 -3.84 20.94 -11.18
N ARG A 374 -4.41 21.15 -12.36
CA ARG A 374 -3.73 21.03 -13.64
C ARG A 374 -3.87 22.32 -14.44
N LEU A 375 -2.74 23.00 -14.67
CA LEU A 375 -2.63 24.11 -15.60
C LEU A 375 -2.10 23.57 -16.92
N GLY A 376 -2.68 23.98 -18.02
CA GLY A 376 -2.28 23.53 -19.35
C GLY A 376 -2.37 24.62 -20.40
N LEU A 377 -1.49 24.51 -21.38
CA LEU A 377 -1.55 25.25 -22.62
C LEU A 377 -1.51 24.25 -23.77
N ARG A 378 -2.53 24.21 -24.57
CA ARG A 378 -2.60 23.36 -25.76
C ARG A 378 -2.44 24.21 -27.01
N TRP A 379 -1.70 23.70 -27.94
CA TRP A 379 -1.55 24.26 -29.27
C TRP A 379 -2.33 23.40 -30.25
N LEU A 380 -3.21 23.99 -31.00
CA LEU A 380 -4.09 23.35 -31.99
C LEU A 380 -3.79 23.89 -33.38
#